data_0e77d6e2fbf589193ff78d9bd4d76e60
#
_entry.id   0e77d6e2fbf589193ff78d9bd4d76e60
#
_cell.length_a   1.000
_cell.length_b   1.000
_cell.length_c   1.000
_cell.angle_alpha   90.00
_cell.angle_beta   90.00
_cell.angle_gamma   90.00
#
_symmetry.space_group_name_H-M   'P 1'
#
loop_
_entity.id
_entity.type
_entity.pdbx_description
1 polymer ?
#
loop_
_entity_poly.entity_id
_entity_poly.type
_entity_poly.pdbx_seq_one_letter_code
_entity_poly.pdbx_strand_id
1 'polypeptide(L)'
;GGKPKVALRPPWINGFVWSETPSGAPWIGVTGQGDGGDNWWPCKDHPSDEPDEGMDISLTFPSGLVGLSNGRLINEVDNGDGTATTAWRVNYPINNYLVTVNIAPYVRIEERYHGIDGTLDEPLEFWVVPEYEQYARTMWRQMPRVLEVLGRRFGEYPFFDDKFAVVHAPYYGMEHQTVVAYGALFTDNDFGFDDLLLHEVAHEWWGNKITVADWADFWIQEGFATYAQALYVLDTLGESRYLDYMARLRQRVDHSHPVVQGKNLTSVQAYSDEIYFKGAWVLHSLRWLIGDEDFFSVVWRFANDPGYAYGLVSTQDLAMLVSEVSGREIDWFWERYL
;
A
#
# COMPACT_ATOMS: atom_id res chain seq x y z
N GLY A 1 -17.14 -16.58 17.28
CA GLY A 1 -17.92 -16.35 16.07
C GLY A 1 -19.06 -15.38 16.31
N GLY A 2 -19.38 -14.57 15.35
CA GLY A 2 -20.44 -13.57 15.44
C GLY A 2 -20.66 -12.90 14.09
N LYS A 3 -21.54 -11.90 14.05
CA LYS A 3 -21.77 -11.09 12.88
C LYS A 3 -20.58 -10.13 12.72
N PRO A 4 -19.89 -10.09 11.56
CA PRO A 4 -18.79 -9.17 11.33
C PRO A 4 -19.23 -7.72 11.50
N LYS A 5 -18.33 -6.87 11.97
CA LYS A 5 -18.57 -5.42 11.97
C LYS A 5 -18.56 -4.88 10.54
N VAL A 6 -19.45 -3.94 10.27
CA VAL A 6 -19.53 -3.25 8.99
C VAL A 6 -18.68 -1.98 9.07
N ALA A 7 -17.87 -1.73 8.05
CA ALA A 7 -17.09 -0.50 7.93
C ALA A 7 -18.05 0.69 7.81
N LEU A 8 -17.97 1.62 8.76
CA LEU A 8 -18.86 2.80 8.77
C LEU A 8 -18.39 3.88 7.79
N ARG A 9 -17.10 3.94 7.51
CA ARG A 9 -16.48 4.90 6.59
C ARG A 9 -15.26 4.27 5.92
N PRO A 10 -15.46 3.33 4.97
CA PRO A 10 -14.36 2.67 4.30
C PRO A 10 -13.56 3.66 3.42
N PRO A 11 -12.21 3.54 3.33
CA PRO A 11 -11.38 2.55 4.03
C PRO A 11 -11.00 2.94 5.47
N TRP A 12 -11.28 4.16 5.94
CA TRP A 12 -10.78 4.76 7.19
C TRP A 12 -11.32 4.14 8.48
N ILE A 13 -12.46 3.46 8.45
CA ILE A 13 -13.01 2.76 9.61
C ILE A 13 -13.17 1.29 9.26
N ASN A 14 -12.37 0.46 9.91
CA ASN A 14 -12.20 -0.97 9.63
C ASN A 14 -13.49 -1.79 9.71
N GLY A 15 -13.60 -2.77 8.83
CA GLY A 15 -14.68 -3.74 8.83
C GLY A 15 -15.03 -4.28 7.44
N PHE A 16 -16.14 -5.02 7.41
CA PHE A 16 -16.70 -5.51 6.15
C PHE A 16 -17.48 -4.43 5.40
N VAL A 17 -17.27 -4.37 4.10
CA VAL A 17 -18.08 -3.59 3.15
C VAL A 17 -18.95 -4.57 2.38
N TRP A 18 -20.25 -4.45 2.53
CA TRP A 18 -21.25 -5.23 1.81
C TRP A 18 -21.86 -4.36 0.74
N SER A 19 -21.59 -4.67 -0.51
CA SER A 19 -22.05 -3.92 -1.69
C SER A 19 -22.56 -4.86 -2.77
N GLU A 20 -23.04 -4.27 -3.84
CA GLU A 20 -23.45 -4.98 -5.06
C GLU A 20 -22.74 -4.36 -6.27
N THR A 21 -22.40 -5.21 -7.24
CA THR A 21 -21.91 -4.74 -8.54
C THR A 21 -23.03 -4.00 -9.29
N PRO A 22 -22.76 -3.28 -10.37
CA PRO A 22 -23.81 -2.66 -11.20
C PRO A 22 -24.87 -3.63 -11.70
N SER A 23 -24.55 -4.92 -11.86
CA SER A 23 -25.51 -5.98 -12.22
C SER A 23 -26.28 -6.56 -11.04
N GLY A 24 -26.03 -6.11 -9.79
CA GLY A 24 -26.67 -6.60 -8.59
C GLY A 24 -26.07 -7.88 -7.99
N ALA A 25 -24.88 -8.29 -8.43
CA ALA A 25 -24.17 -9.40 -7.81
C ALA A 25 -23.46 -8.97 -6.51
N PRO A 26 -23.23 -9.90 -5.56
CA PRO A 26 -22.50 -9.57 -4.34
C PRO A 26 -21.12 -9.01 -4.62
N TRP A 27 -20.75 -7.92 -3.92
CA TRP A 27 -19.44 -7.30 -3.96
C TRP A 27 -18.99 -6.97 -2.53
N ILE A 28 -18.16 -7.83 -1.98
CA ILE A 28 -17.80 -7.83 -0.57
C ILE A 28 -16.31 -7.58 -0.46
N GLY A 29 -15.92 -6.69 0.45
CA GLY A 29 -14.54 -6.44 0.81
C GLY A 29 -14.37 -6.29 2.31
N VAL A 30 -13.15 -6.51 2.79
CA VAL A 30 -12.70 -6.10 4.12
C VAL A 30 -11.69 -4.99 3.93
N THR A 31 -11.81 -3.94 4.71
CA THR A 31 -10.93 -2.79 4.66
C THR A 31 -10.68 -2.21 6.03
N GLY A 32 -9.56 -1.50 6.18
CA GLY A 32 -9.23 -0.75 7.37
C GLY A 32 -7.84 -0.14 7.29
N GLN A 33 -7.79 1.19 7.23
CA GLN A 33 -6.54 1.94 7.31
C GLN A 33 -6.14 2.09 8.78
N GLY A 34 -5.33 1.15 9.28
CA GLY A 34 -4.82 1.17 10.64
C GLY A 34 -5.60 0.28 11.62
N ASP A 35 -5.90 0.79 12.82
CA ASP A 35 -6.54 -0.01 13.88
C ASP A 35 -7.88 -0.61 13.44
N GLY A 36 -8.21 -1.78 13.98
CA GLY A 36 -9.49 -2.45 13.80
C GLY A 36 -9.44 -3.80 13.09
N GLY A 37 -8.27 -4.39 12.93
CA GLY A 37 -8.12 -5.77 12.45
C GLY A 37 -8.90 -6.76 13.34
N ASP A 38 -8.93 -6.55 14.64
CA ASP A 38 -9.68 -7.33 15.63
C ASP A 38 -11.19 -7.27 15.47
N ASN A 39 -11.71 -6.37 14.65
CA ASN A 39 -13.13 -6.27 14.35
C ASN A 39 -13.66 -7.48 13.55
N TRP A 40 -12.79 -8.22 12.86
CA TRP A 40 -13.23 -9.30 12.00
C TRP A 40 -12.39 -10.58 12.10
N TRP A 41 -11.16 -10.52 12.58
CA TRP A 41 -10.32 -11.69 12.87
C TRP A 41 -9.56 -11.51 14.20
N PRO A 42 -9.22 -12.60 14.92
CA PRO A 42 -8.55 -12.50 16.22
C PRO A 42 -7.06 -12.13 16.03
N CYS A 43 -6.71 -10.89 16.33
CA CYS A 43 -5.35 -10.36 16.37
C CYS A 43 -5.16 -9.40 17.54
N LYS A 44 -3.94 -8.98 17.82
CA LYS A 44 -3.67 -7.81 18.64
C LYS A 44 -3.74 -6.60 17.73
N ASP A 45 -4.62 -5.67 18.08
CA ASP A 45 -4.93 -4.50 17.26
C ASP A 45 -3.90 -3.37 17.50
N HIS A 46 -2.67 -3.59 17.06
CA HIS A 46 -1.57 -2.63 17.17
C HIS A 46 -0.54 -2.90 16.06
N PRO A 47 0.06 -1.86 15.43
CA PRO A 47 0.98 -2.03 14.31
C PRO A 47 2.24 -2.81 14.66
N SER A 48 2.63 -2.85 15.95
CA SER A 48 3.77 -3.65 16.42
C SER A 48 3.50 -5.15 16.48
N ASP A 49 2.26 -5.62 16.26
CA ASP A 49 1.92 -7.05 16.20
C ASP A 49 1.82 -7.50 14.75
N GLU A 50 2.95 -7.84 14.18
CA GLU A 50 3.09 -8.31 12.81
C GLU A 50 3.45 -9.80 12.81
N PRO A 51 2.56 -10.71 12.36
CA PRO A 51 2.89 -12.12 12.19
C PRO A 51 4.09 -12.33 11.26
N ASP A 52 5.23 -12.61 11.82
CA ASP A 52 6.53 -12.70 11.14
C ASP A 52 6.75 -14.00 10.36
N GLU A 53 5.99 -15.06 10.69
CA GLU A 53 5.98 -16.32 9.95
C GLU A 53 4.88 -16.39 8.88
N GLY A 54 4.22 -15.26 8.57
CA GLY A 54 3.09 -15.17 7.66
C GLY A 54 1.81 -15.83 8.22
N MET A 55 0.89 -16.21 7.32
CA MET A 55 -0.41 -16.72 7.77
C MET A 55 -1.07 -17.61 6.71
N ASP A 56 -1.92 -18.55 7.18
CA ASP A 56 -2.84 -19.31 6.35
C ASP A 56 -4.24 -18.71 6.43
N ILE A 57 -4.86 -18.43 5.28
CA ILE A 57 -6.19 -17.83 5.19
C ILE A 57 -7.09 -18.74 4.39
N SER A 58 -8.25 -19.09 4.93
CA SER A 58 -9.24 -19.92 4.24
C SER A 58 -10.58 -19.19 4.15
N LEU A 59 -11.12 -19.08 2.93
CA LEU A 59 -12.35 -18.40 2.65
C LEU A 59 -13.37 -19.37 2.08
N THR A 60 -14.56 -19.44 2.68
CA THR A 60 -15.70 -20.19 2.12
C THR A 60 -16.81 -19.21 1.73
N PHE A 61 -17.24 -19.27 0.49
CA PHE A 61 -18.18 -18.31 -0.12
C PHE A 61 -19.10 -19.00 -1.12
N PRO A 62 -20.21 -18.38 -1.56
CA PRO A 62 -21.13 -18.97 -2.55
C PRO A 62 -20.43 -19.30 -3.87
N SER A 63 -20.68 -20.51 -4.41
CA SER A 63 -20.16 -20.92 -5.73
C SER A 63 -20.57 -19.94 -6.84
N GLY A 64 -19.67 -19.74 -7.81
CA GLY A 64 -19.83 -18.77 -8.89
C GLY A 64 -19.28 -17.37 -8.60
N LEU A 65 -18.78 -17.13 -7.38
CA LEU A 65 -17.99 -15.97 -7.02
C LEU A 65 -16.49 -16.35 -6.98
N VAL A 66 -15.63 -15.35 -6.90
CA VAL A 66 -14.18 -15.49 -6.67
C VAL A 66 -13.88 -14.93 -5.29
N GLY A 67 -13.17 -15.69 -4.46
CA GLY A 67 -12.71 -15.28 -3.14
C GLY A 67 -11.22 -15.07 -3.12
N LEU A 68 -10.78 -13.83 -2.91
CA LEU A 68 -9.38 -13.40 -2.91
C LEU A 68 -8.93 -12.97 -1.52
N SER A 69 -7.66 -13.26 -1.20
CA SER A 69 -6.98 -12.81 0.00
C SER A 69 -5.49 -12.57 -0.28
N ASN A 70 -4.75 -12.16 0.75
CA ASN A 70 -3.30 -11.97 0.72
C ASN A 70 -2.57 -13.30 0.42
N GLY A 71 -1.34 -13.19 -0.07
CA GLY A 71 -0.49 -14.35 -0.28
C GLY A 71 -0.82 -15.14 -1.56
N ARG A 72 -0.27 -16.33 -1.67
CA ARG A 72 -0.42 -17.24 -2.82
C ARG A 72 -1.61 -18.18 -2.64
N LEU A 73 -2.39 -18.38 -3.70
CA LEU A 73 -3.44 -19.41 -3.72
C LEU A 73 -2.81 -20.81 -3.65
N ILE A 74 -3.17 -21.55 -2.61
CA ILE A 74 -2.68 -22.91 -2.39
C ILE A 74 -3.67 -23.95 -2.90
N ASN A 75 -4.97 -23.68 -2.71
CA ASN A 75 -6.02 -24.63 -3.09
C ASN A 75 -7.36 -23.92 -3.33
N GLU A 76 -8.16 -24.48 -4.23
CA GLU A 76 -9.54 -24.09 -4.48
C GLU A 76 -10.40 -25.36 -4.61
N VAL A 77 -11.52 -25.40 -3.88
CA VAL A 77 -12.42 -26.56 -3.84
C VAL A 77 -13.85 -26.12 -3.99
N ASP A 78 -14.59 -26.74 -4.91
CA ASP A 78 -16.06 -26.73 -4.89
C ASP A 78 -16.54 -27.73 -3.84
N ASN A 79 -17.26 -27.28 -2.82
CA ASN A 79 -17.71 -28.11 -1.71
C ASN A 79 -18.93 -28.98 -2.08
N GLY A 80 -19.55 -28.77 -3.23
CA GLY A 80 -20.73 -29.54 -3.71
C GLY A 80 -22.04 -29.23 -2.99
N ASP A 81 -22.05 -28.25 -2.11
CA ASP A 81 -23.20 -27.77 -1.34
C ASP A 81 -23.68 -26.36 -1.75
N GLY A 82 -23.14 -25.84 -2.86
CA GLY A 82 -23.40 -24.48 -3.35
C GLY A 82 -22.39 -23.46 -2.82
N THR A 83 -21.31 -23.91 -2.17
CA THR A 83 -20.18 -23.08 -1.75
C THR A 83 -18.86 -23.53 -2.36
N ALA A 84 -17.90 -22.64 -2.41
CA ALA A 84 -16.51 -22.93 -2.75
C ALA A 84 -15.59 -22.44 -1.62
N THR A 85 -14.41 -23.07 -1.51
CA THR A 85 -13.40 -22.69 -0.51
C THR A 85 -12.06 -22.44 -1.20
N THR A 86 -11.45 -21.27 -0.96
CA THR A 86 -10.07 -20.98 -1.34
C THR A 86 -9.17 -20.97 -0.10
N ALA A 87 -7.97 -21.50 -0.25
CA ALA A 87 -6.92 -21.48 0.78
C ALA A 87 -5.72 -20.69 0.25
N TRP A 88 -5.27 -19.71 1.04
CA TRP A 88 -4.18 -18.79 0.73
C TRP A 88 -3.07 -18.94 1.75
N ARG A 89 -1.82 -18.78 1.31
CA ARG A 89 -0.64 -18.73 2.19
C ARG A 89 0.11 -17.44 1.97
N VAL A 90 0.29 -16.67 3.04
CA VAL A 90 1.21 -15.53 3.10
C VAL A 90 2.55 -16.06 3.62
N ASN A 91 3.64 -15.86 2.88
CA ASN A 91 4.97 -16.35 3.21
C ASN A 91 5.86 -15.30 3.89
N TYR A 92 5.47 -14.06 3.86
CA TYR A 92 6.19 -12.93 4.45
C TYR A 92 5.56 -12.44 5.75
N PRO A 93 6.26 -11.64 6.56
CA PRO A 93 5.61 -10.87 7.61
C PRO A 93 4.45 -10.05 7.03
N ILE A 94 3.36 -9.98 7.77
CA ILE A 94 2.17 -9.22 7.37
C ILE A 94 1.55 -8.51 8.55
N ASN A 95 1.40 -7.20 8.47
CA ASN A 95 0.75 -6.45 9.54
C ASN A 95 -0.74 -6.77 9.61
N ASN A 96 -1.29 -6.72 10.82
CA ASN A 96 -2.66 -7.17 11.08
C ASN A 96 -3.73 -6.39 10.29
N TYR A 97 -3.52 -5.09 10.03
CA TYR A 97 -4.47 -4.26 9.28
C TYR A 97 -4.45 -4.52 7.77
N LEU A 98 -3.38 -5.14 7.26
CA LEU A 98 -3.20 -5.44 5.83
C LEU A 98 -3.91 -6.72 5.38
N VAL A 99 -4.39 -7.53 6.33
CA VAL A 99 -5.11 -8.77 6.01
C VAL A 99 -6.49 -8.43 5.47
N THR A 100 -6.88 -9.02 4.33
CA THR A 100 -8.13 -8.67 3.65
C THR A 100 -8.85 -9.86 3.04
N VAL A 101 -10.14 -9.68 2.81
CA VAL A 101 -11.01 -10.59 2.08
C VAL A 101 -11.77 -9.81 1.01
N ASN A 102 -11.77 -10.32 -0.22
CA ASN A 102 -12.49 -9.72 -1.33
C ASN A 102 -13.27 -10.81 -2.07
N ILE A 103 -14.61 -10.67 -2.20
CA ILE A 103 -15.48 -11.67 -2.81
C ILE A 103 -16.45 -10.99 -3.79
N ALA A 104 -16.35 -11.32 -5.06
CA ALA A 104 -17.25 -10.85 -6.11
C ALA A 104 -17.17 -11.76 -7.35
N PRO A 105 -17.99 -11.55 -8.41
CA PRO A 105 -17.84 -12.26 -9.68
C PRO A 105 -16.67 -11.70 -10.52
N TYR A 106 -15.46 -11.67 -9.94
CA TYR A 106 -14.30 -11.07 -10.57
C TYR A 106 -13.89 -11.74 -11.86
N VAL A 107 -13.43 -10.96 -12.84
CA VAL A 107 -12.62 -11.41 -13.97
C VAL A 107 -11.17 -11.03 -13.74
N ARG A 108 -10.26 -11.92 -14.12
CA ARG A 108 -8.81 -11.71 -13.99
C ARG A 108 -8.27 -11.10 -15.28
N ILE A 109 -7.51 -10.02 -15.12
CA ILE A 109 -6.65 -9.43 -16.16
C ILE A 109 -5.22 -9.72 -15.76
N GLU A 110 -4.38 -10.11 -16.69
CA GLU A 110 -2.97 -10.41 -16.42
C GLU A 110 -2.08 -9.61 -17.37
N GLU A 111 -1.00 -9.07 -16.83
CA GLU A 111 0.16 -8.53 -17.54
C GLU A 111 1.41 -9.25 -17.02
N ARG A 112 2.56 -9.05 -17.69
CA ARG A 112 3.83 -9.65 -17.31
C ARG A 112 4.82 -8.59 -16.88
N TYR A 113 5.55 -8.87 -15.81
CA TYR A 113 6.64 -8.05 -15.33
C TYR A 113 7.95 -8.81 -15.44
N HIS A 114 8.97 -8.13 -15.99
CA HIS A 114 10.25 -8.79 -16.27
C HIS A 114 11.37 -8.37 -15.31
N GLY A 115 11.05 -7.69 -14.21
CA GLY A 115 12.03 -7.17 -13.25
C GLY A 115 12.76 -5.93 -13.74
N ILE A 116 13.49 -5.31 -12.83
CA ILE A 116 14.29 -4.09 -13.11
C ILE A 116 15.37 -4.40 -14.17
N ASP A 117 15.92 -5.59 -14.16
CA ASP A 117 17.02 -6.05 -15.03
C ASP A 117 16.54 -6.93 -16.21
N GLY A 118 15.24 -7.18 -16.32
CA GLY A 118 14.64 -7.99 -17.36
C GLY A 118 14.80 -9.51 -17.17
N THR A 119 15.18 -9.97 -15.97
CA THR A 119 15.44 -11.41 -15.71
C THR A 119 14.26 -12.17 -15.11
N LEU A 120 13.25 -11.45 -14.61
CA LEU A 120 12.02 -12.04 -14.07
C LEU A 120 10.99 -12.27 -15.17
N ASP A 121 10.01 -13.14 -14.90
CA ASP A 121 8.81 -13.31 -15.72
C ASP A 121 7.62 -13.62 -14.81
N GLU A 122 7.17 -12.56 -14.09
CA GLU A 122 6.16 -12.69 -13.05
C GLU A 122 4.79 -12.18 -13.51
N PRO A 123 3.69 -12.85 -13.15
CA PRO A 123 2.36 -12.39 -13.45
C PRO A 123 1.98 -11.21 -12.56
N LEU A 124 1.39 -10.18 -13.16
CA LEU A 124 0.70 -9.11 -12.48
C LEU A 124 -0.80 -9.30 -12.66
N GLU A 125 -1.54 -9.43 -11.60
CA GLU A 125 -2.95 -9.75 -11.62
C GLU A 125 -3.82 -8.55 -11.30
N PHE A 126 -4.87 -8.30 -12.08
CA PHE A 126 -5.94 -7.39 -11.71
C PHE A 126 -7.29 -8.13 -11.71
N TRP A 127 -7.92 -8.18 -10.56
CA TRP A 127 -9.22 -8.80 -10.36
C TRP A 127 -10.30 -7.73 -10.32
N VAL A 128 -11.11 -7.63 -11.38
CA VAL A 128 -12.07 -6.55 -11.57
C VAL A 128 -13.47 -7.10 -11.77
N VAL A 129 -14.51 -6.40 -11.28
CA VAL A 129 -15.89 -6.80 -11.57
C VAL A 129 -16.18 -6.60 -13.07
N PRO A 130 -16.95 -7.49 -13.71
CA PRO A 130 -17.05 -7.58 -15.18
C PRO A 130 -17.41 -6.28 -15.88
N GLU A 131 -18.25 -5.45 -15.26
CA GLU A 131 -18.75 -4.20 -15.83
C GLU A 131 -17.66 -3.14 -16.05
N TYR A 132 -16.53 -3.27 -15.35
CA TYR A 132 -15.40 -2.34 -15.44
C TYR A 132 -14.18 -2.94 -16.15
N GLU A 133 -14.27 -4.17 -16.68
CA GLU A 133 -13.14 -4.88 -17.29
C GLU A 133 -12.43 -4.06 -18.37
N GLN A 134 -13.17 -3.40 -19.25
CA GLN A 134 -12.56 -2.64 -20.34
C GLN A 134 -11.77 -1.41 -19.84
N TYR A 135 -12.27 -0.72 -18.83
CA TYR A 135 -11.58 0.42 -18.22
C TYR A 135 -10.31 -0.06 -17.49
N ALA A 136 -10.45 -1.14 -16.73
CA ALA A 136 -9.36 -1.77 -16.02
C ALA A 136 -8.24 -2.22 -16.96
N ARG A 137 -8.55 -2.87 -18.10
CA ARG A 137 -7.55 -3.29 -19.09
C ARG A 137 -6.75 -2.11 -19.66
N THR A 138 -7.36 -0.94 -19.80
CA THR A 138 -6.65 0.25 -20.29
C THR A 138 -5.68 0.79 -19.25
N MET A 139 -6.15 0.96 -18.03
CA MET A 139 -5.34 1.45 -16.93
C MET A 139 -4.22 0.47 -16.55
N TRP A 140 -4.50 -0.83 -16.52
CA TRP A 140 -3.59 -1.86 -16.04
C TRP A 140 -2.27 -1.96 -16.83
N ARG A 141 -2.29 -1.57 -18.10
CA ARG A 141 -1.09 -1.56 -18.96
C ARG A 141 0.05 -0.71 -18.42
N GLN A 142 -0.22 0.25 -17.54
CA GLN A 142 0.82 1.07 -16.92
C GLN A 142 1.60 0.32 -15.84
N MET A 143 1.04 -0.76 -15.27
CA MET A 143 1.57 -1.41 -14.07
C MET A 143 2.99 -1.95 -14.21
N PRO A 144 3.39 -2.64 -15.29
CA PRO A 144 4.79 -3.07 -15.45
C PRO A 144 5.77 -1.90 -15.37
N ARG A 145 5.41 -0.74 -15.94
CA ARG A 145 6.23 0.46 -15.88
C ARG A 145 6.26 1.10 -14.50
N VAL A 146 5.14 1.09 -13.78
CA VAL A 146 5.07 1.56 -12.39
C VAL A 146 6.01 0.74 -11.52
N LEU A 147 5.93 -0.59 -11.56
CA LEU A 147 6.81 -1.46 -10.78
C LEU A 147 8.30 -1.30 -11.16
N GLU A 148 8.61 -1.14 -12.45
CA GLU A 148 9.99 -0.90 -12.89
C GLU A 148 10.57 0.40 -12.29
N VAL A 149 9.79 1.50 -12.33
CA VAL A 149 10.25 2.81 -11.84
C VAL A 149 10.38 2.80 -10.31
N LEU A 150 9.38 2.29 -9.60
CA LEU A 150 9.44 2.19 -8.14
C LEU A 150 10.54 1.22 -7.70
N GLY A 151 10.67 0.10 -8.39
CA GLY A 151 11.71 -0.89 -8.12
C GLY A 151 13.13 -0.34 -8.26
N ARG A 152 13.40 0.50 -9.25
CA ARG A 152 14.71 1.17 -9.40
C ARG A 152 15.04 2.11 -8.24
N ARG A 153 14.01 2.65 -7.55
CA ARG A 153 14.18 3.56 -6.42
C ARG A 153 14.24 2.85 -5.08
N PHE A 154 13.45 1.77 -4.92
CA PHE A 154 13.19 1.14 -3.63
C PHE A 154 13.64 -0.32 -3.55
N GLY A 155 14.22 -0.86 -4.61
CA GLY A 155 14.50 -2.30 -4.76
C GLY A 155 13.36 -3.03 -5.48
N GLU A 156 13.63 -4.25 -5.96
CA GLU A 156 12.65 -5.07 -6.67
C GLU A 156 11.37 -5.27 -5.84
N TYR A 157 10.25 -5.54 -6.52
CA TYR A 157 8.99 -5.80 -5.84
C TYR A 157 9.17 -6.88 -4.75
N PRO A 158 8.76 -6.61 -3.50
CA PRO A 158 9.24 -7.40 -2.36
C PRO A 158 8.57 -8.76 -2.17
N PHE A 159 7.40 -9.03 -2.78
CA PHE A 159 6.54 -10.15 -2.41
C PHE A 159 6.25 -11.13 -3.55
N PHE A 160 7.15 -11.32 -4.53
CA PHE A 160 6.89 -12.24 -5.65
C PHE A 160 6.76 -13.72 -5.26
N ASP A 161 7.33 -14.14 -4.12
CA ASP A 161 7.06 -15.50 -3.62
C ASP A 161 5.58 -15.71 -3.23
N ASP A 162 4.87 -14.62 -2.98
CA ASP A 162 3.41 -14.64 -2.80
C ASP A 162 2.71 -14.32 -4.14
N LYS A 163 2.53 -13.08 -4.46
CA LYS A 163 2.01 -12.58 -5.75
C LYS A 163 2.06 -11.05 -5.80
N PHE A 164 1.83 -10.49 -6.98
CA PHE A 164 1.37 -9.10 -7.13
C PHE A 164 -0.05 -9.09 -7.69
N ALA A 165 -0.99 -8.56 -6.92
CA ALA A 165 -2.37 -8.40 -7.40
C ALA A 165 -2.95 -7.05 -7.01
N VAL A 166 -3.88 -6.56 -7.83
CA VAL A 166 -4.83 -5.49 -7.49
C VAL A 166 -6.24 -6.06 -7.56
N VAL A 167 -7.09 -5.68 -6.65
CA VAL A 167 -8.51 -6.06 -6.63
C VAL A 167 -9.40 -4.83 -6.70
N HIS A 168 -10.38 -4.87 -7.59
CA HIS A 168 -11.42 -3.84 -7.64
C HIS A 168 -12.32 -3.96 -6.42
N ALA A 169 -12.32 -2.94 -5.57
CA ALA A 169 -12.98 -2.94 -4.27
C ALA A 169 -14.18 -1.98 -4.24
N PRO A 170 -15.20 -2.24 -3.39
CA PRO A 170 -16.36 -1.36 -3.23
C PRO A 170 -16.08 -0.15 -2.32
N TYR A 171 -14.83 0.33 -2.28
CA TYR A 171 -14.35 1.49 -1.54
C TYR A 171 -13.14 2.09 -2.26
N TYR A 172 -12.65 3.26 -1.84
CA TYR A 172 -11.73 4.08 -2.63
C TYR A 172 -10.41 3.39 -2.94
N GLY A 173 -9.58 3.05 -1.96
CA GLY A 173 -8.31 2.35 -2.09
C GLY A 173 -7.82 1.86 -0.74
N MET A 174 -6.89 0.90 -0.75
CA MET A 174 -6.24 0.39 0.45
C MET A 174 -5.03 -0.48 0.09
N GLU A 175 -3.95 -0.31 0.82
CA GLU A 175 -2.64 -0.93 0.59
C GLU A 175 -2.53 -2.39 1.06
N HIS A 176 -3.58 -3.19 1.04
CA HIS A 176 -3.50 -4.58 1.50
C HIS A 176 -2.38 -5.36 0.80
N GLN A 177 -1.45 -5.88 1.60
CA GLN A 177 -0.23 -6.56 1.11
C GLN A 177 -0.55 -7.63 0.07
N THR A 178 0.09 -7.58 -1.09
CA THR A 178 -0.03 -8.52 -2.23
C THR A 178 -1.38 -8.57 -2.94
N VAL A 179 -2.39 -7.82 -2.45
CA VAL A 179 -3.73 -7.71 -3.07
C VAL A 179 -4.30 -6.31 -2.85
N VAL A 180 -3.60 -5.35 -3.40
CA VAL A 180 -3.91 -3.92 -3.29
C VAL A 180 -5.35 -3.63 -3.73
N ALA A 181 -6.12 -2.93 -2.88
CA ALA A 181 -7.49 -2.58 -3.23
C ALA A 181 -7.57 -1.28 -4.04
N TYR A 182 -8.38 -1.29 -5.09
CA TYR A 182 -8.60 -0.14 -5.96
C TYR A 182 -10.11 0.05 -6.22
N GLY A 183 -10.64 1.24 -5.98
CA GLY A 183 -12.05 1.54 -6.18
C GLY A 183 -12.31 2.94 -6.74
N ALA A 184 -11.35 3.50 -7.52
CA ALA A 184 -11.49 4.79 -8.19
C ALA A 184 -12.08 4.66 -9.61
N LEU A 185 -11.96 5.72 -10.39
CA LEU A 185 -12.67 5.87 -11.66
C LEU A 185 -11.87 5.42 -12.89
N PHE A 186 -10.75 4.73 -12.75
CA PHE A 186 -9.86 4.31 -13.85
C PHE A 186 -9.42 5.48 -14.73
N THR A 187 -8.98 6.57 -14.09
CA THR A 187 -8.67 7.83 -14.78
C THR A 187 -7.28 8.31 -14.44
N ASP A 188 -6.47 8.54 -15.46
CA ASP A 188 -5.16 9.15 -15.29
C ASP A 188 -5.27 10.63 -14.89
N ASN A 189 -4.32 11.10 -14.11
CA ASN A 189 -4.13 12.50 -13.78
C ASN A 189 -3.47 13.27 -14.94
N ASP A 190 -3.24 14.59 -14.76
CA ASP A 190 -2.58 15.45 -15.74
C ASP A 190 -1.09 15.12 -16.00
N PHE A 191 -0.53 14.16 -15.27
CA PHE A 191 0.82 13.64 -15.44
C PHE A 191 0.85 12.27 -16.11
N GLY A 192 -0.32 11.71 -16.50
CA GLY A 192 -0.46 10.52 -17.31
C GLY A 192 -0.35 9.21 -16.54
N PHE A 193 -0.77 9.18 -15.29
CA PHE A 193 -0.90 7.96 -14.48
C PHE A 193 -2.09 8.05 -13.51
N ASP A 194 -2.60 6.91 -13.06
CA ASP A 194 -3.63 6.85 -12.04
C ASP A 194 -3.02 7.11 -10.65
N ASP A 195 -3.39 8.24 -10.03
CA ASP A 195 -2.85 8.68 -8.74
C ASP A 195 -3.08 7.64 -7.63
N LEU A 196 -4.29 7.10 -7.54
CA LEU A 196 -4.63 6.14 -6.49
C LEU A 196 -3.88 4.84 -6.69
N LEU A 197 -3.91 4.29 -7.90
CA LEU A 197 -3.23 3.02 -8.16
C LEU A 197 -1.75 3.08 -7.82
N LEU A 198 -1.05 4.14 -8.24
CA LEU A 198 0.38 4.27 -7.95
C LEU A 198 0.65 4.46 -6.46
N HIS A 199 -0.20 5.23 -5.76
CA HIS A 199 -0.09 5.43 -4.31
C HIS A 199 -0.22 4.11 -3.56
N GLU A 200 -1.31 3.37 -3.80
CA GLU A 200 -1.56 2.11 -3.12
C GLU A 200 -0.50 1.03 -3.45
N VAL A 201 0.03 1.03 -4.68
CA VAL A 201 1.12 0.13 -5.07
C VAL A 201 2.44 0.51 -4.41
N ALA A 202 2.72 1.80 -4.21
CA ALA A 202 3.94 2.23 -3.52
C ALA A 202 3.99 1.77 -2.06
N HIS A 203 2.84 1.56 -1.45
CA HIS A 203 2.73 0.99 -0.11
C HIS A 203 3.26 -0.45 0.00
N GLU A 204 3.40 -1.19 -1.10
CA GLU A 204 4.05 -2.51 -1.03
C GLU A 204 5.50 -2.42 -0.51
N TRP A 205 6.17 -1.29 -0.72
CA TRP A 205 7.44 -0.97 -0.05
C TRP A 205 7.22 -0.22 1.28
N TRP A 206 6.36 0.80 1.30
CA TRP A 206 6.18 1.77 2.40
C TRP A 206 4.85 1.56 3.13
N GLY A 207 4.81 0.67 4.09
CA GLY A 207 3.63 0.19 4.80
C GLY A 207 3.60 -1.32 4.91
N ASN A 208 3.98 -2.03 3.83
CA ASN A 208 3.96 -3.48 3.78
C ASN A 208 5.34 -4.10 4.05
N LYS A 209 6.37 -3.76 3.26
CA LYS A 209 7.75 -4.20 3.51
C LYS A 209 8.40 -3.46 4.69
N ILE A 210 8.12 -2.17 4.81
CA ILE A 210 8.59 -1.29 5.88
C ILE A 210 7.36 -0.78 6.63
N THR A 211 7.11 -1.32 7.81
CA THR A 211 5.94 -1.02 8.63
C THR A 211 6.33 -0.18 9.84
N VAL A 212 5.45 0.73 10.30
CA VAL A 212 5.73 1.52 11.50
C VAL A 212 5.42 0.73 12.78
N ALA A 213 6.24 0.92 13.81
CA ALA A 213 6.04 0.30 15.13
C ALA A 213 4.94 0.99 15.95
N ASP A 214 4.62 2.25 15.65
CA ASP A 214 3.63 3.09 16.33
C ASP A 214 2.95 3.95 15.27
N TRP A 215 1.64 4.10 15.34
CA TRP A 215 0.89 4.97 14.43
C TRP A 215 1.35 6.43 14.48
N ALA A 216 2.04 6.86 15.54
CA ALA A 216 2.67 8.19 15.57
C ALA A 216 3.64 8.43 14.40
N ASP A 217 4.24 7.37 13.85
CA ASP A 217 5.15 7.39 12.71
C ASP A 217 4.45 7.11 11.36
N PHE A 218 3.12 7.15 11.31
CA PHE A 218 2.30 6.83 10.13
C PHE A 218 2.72 7.59 8.85
N TRP A 219 3.30 8.77 9.00
CA TRP A 219 3.81 9.55 7.88
C TRP A 219 4.91 8.83 7.06
N ILE A 220 5.63 7.87 7.66
CA ILE A 220 6.61 7.06 6.94
C ILE A 220 5.90 6.25 5.85
N GLN A 221 4.73 5.67 6.14
CA GLN A 221 3.96 4.93 5.15
C GLN A 221 3.36 5.91 4.11
N GLU A 222 2.57 6.86 4.54
CA GLU A 222 1.81 7.75 3.69
C GLU A 222 2.67 8.80 2.96
N GLY A 223 3.62 9.38 3.66
CA GLY A 223 4.52 10.38 3.11
C GLY A 223 5.45 9.80 2.04
N PHE A 224 6.00 8.59 2.26
CA PHE A 224 6.82 7.91 1.25
C PHE A 224 5.98 7.45 0.06
N ALA A 225 4.77 6.90 0.26
CA ALA A 225 3.88 6.51 -0.84
C ALA A 225 3.47 7.74 -1.69
N THR A 226 3.15 8.86 -1.04
CA THR A 226 2.86 10.13 -1.73
C THR A 226 4.10 10.67 -2.46
N TYR A 227 5.29 10.55 -1.86
CA TYR A 227 6.53 10.99 -2.50
C TYR A 227 6.95 10.06 -3.65
N ALA A 228 6.62 8.78 -3.60
CA ALA A 228 6.82 7.84 -4.70
C ALA A 228 6.11 8.28 -5.98
N GLN A 229 4.92 8.87 -5.87
CA GLN A 229 4.23 9.46 -7.03
C GLN A 229 5.06 10.61 -7.65
N ALA A 230 5.65 11.47 -6.82
CA ALA A 230 6.52 12.54 -7.30
C ALA A 230 7.81 11.99 -7.94
N LEU A 231 8.40 10.94 -7.37
CA LEU A 231 9.58 10.28 -7.95
C LEU A 231 9.25 9.58 -9.28
N TYR A 232 8.05 9.00 -9.40
CA TYR A 232 7.58 8.48 -10.68
C TYR A 232 7.51 9.58 -11.75
N VAL A 233 7.00 10.75 -11.41
CA VAL A 233 7.00 11.92 -12.31
C VAL A 233 8.42 12.35 -12.67
N LEU A 234 9.34 12.38 -11.69
CA LEU A 234 10.74 12.70 -11.93
C LEU A 234 11.37 11.78 -12.98
N ASP A 235 11.16 10.47 -12.83
CA ASP A 235 11.80 9.45 -13.67
C ASP A 235 11.16 9.30 -15.05
N THR A 236 9.88 9.66 -15.19
CA THR A 236 9.13 9.51 -16.45
C THR A 236 9.00 10.82 -17.24
N LEU A 237 8.91 11.96 -16.57
CA LEU A 237 8.63 13.27 -17.18
C LEU A 237 9.71 14.31 -16.92
N GLY A 238 10.69 14.02 -16.04
CA GLY A 238 11.82 14.87 -15.73
C GLY A 238 11.56 15.93 -14.65
N GLU A 239 12.62 16.64 -14.28
CA GLU A 239 12.66 17.50 -13.10
C GLU A 239 11.65 18.65 -13.12
N SER A 240 11.42 19.30 -14.25
CA SER A 240 10.44 20.39 -14.34
C SER A 240 9.04 19.92 -13.96
N ARG A 241 8.62 18.77 -14.48
CA ARG A 241 7.29 18.18 -14.15
C ARG A 241 7.24 17.67 -12.72
N TYR A 242 8.34 17.16 -12.19
CA TYR A 242 8.45 16.81 -10.77
C TYR A 242 8.22 18.03 -9.87
N LEU A 243 8.82 19.18 -10.17
CA LEU A 243 8.58 20.40 -9.41
C LEU A 243 7.13 20.90 -9.52
N ASP A 244 6.50 20.76 -10.69
CA ASP A 244 5.06 21.05 -10.85
C ASP A 244 4.20 20.12 -9.96
N TYR A 245 4.55 18.83 -9.90
CA TYR A 245 3.85 17.85 -9.06
C TYR A 245 4.02 18.18 -7.57
N MET A 246 5.25 18.47 -7.13
CA MET A 246 5.51 18.89 -5.75
C MET A 246 4.78 20.18 -5.39
N ALA A 247 4.69 21.15 -6.32
CA ALA A 247 3.89 22.37 -6.11
C ALA A 247 2.39 22.09 -5.95
N ARG A 248 1.86 21.08 -6.67
CA ARG A 248 0.47 20.59 -6.50
C ARG A 248 0.27 19.98 -5.11
N LEU A 249 1.18 19.13 -4.64
CA LEU A 249 1.11 18.54 -3.30
C LEU A 249 1.14 19.63 -2.22
N ARG A 250 1.98 20.66 -2.38
CA ARG A 250 2.07 21.77 -1.44
C ARG A 250 0.73 22.50 -1.21
N GLN A 251 -0.13 22.58 -2.22
CA GLN A 251 -1.44 23.23 -2.10
C GLN A 251 -2.38 22.48 -1.15
N ARG A 252 -2.07 21.24 -0.83
CA ARG A 252 -2.81 20.39 0.11
C ARG A 252 -2.30 20.48 1.55
N VAL A 253 -1.13 21.06 1.77
CA VAL A 253 -0.54 21.27 3.10
C VAL A 253 -1.21 22.47 3.74
N ASP A 254 -1.91 22.27 4.85
CA ASP A 254 -2.66 23.32 5.56
C ASP A 254 -2.01 23.78 6.87
N HIS A 255 -0.97 23.05 7.34
CA HIS A 255 -0.26 23.29 8.60
C HIS A 255 -1.16 23.21 9.86
N SER A 256 -2.27 22.48 9.78
CA SER A 256 -3.20 22.32 10.89
C SER A 256 -2.63 21.47 12.04
N HIS A 257 -1.74 20.54 11.71
CA HIS A 257 -1.12 19.61 12.66
C HIS A 257 0.37 19.41 12.38
N PRO A 258 1.18 19.02 13.38
CA PRO A 258 2.49 18.44 13.14
C PRO A 258 2.32 17.10 12.39
N VAL A 259 3.36 16.67 11.68
CA VAL A 259 3.35 15.37 10.97
C VAL A 259 3.36 14.23 11.98
N VAL A 260 4.17 14.35 13.03
CA VAL A 260 4.21 13.43 14.18
C VAL A 260 3.50 14.07 15.36
N GLN A 261 2.35 13.52 15.77
CA GLN A 261 1.47 14.15 16.75
C GLN A 261 1.68 13.65 18.20
N GLY A 262 2.67 12.76 18.44
CA GLY A 262 2.91 12.23 19.78
C GLY A 262 3.56 10.86 19.76
N LYS A 263 3.17 9.99 20.69
CA LYS A 263 3.63 8.59 20.83
C LYS A 263 2.47 7.73 21.34
N ASN A 264 2.52 6.44 21.00
CA ASN A 264 1.49 5.45 21.37
C ASN A 264 0.09 5.91 20.94
N LEU A 265 -0.03 6.33 19.70
CA LEU A 265 -1.28 6.80 19.13
C LEU A 265 -2.06 5.65 18.50
N THR A 266 -3.38 5.81 18.46
CA THR A 266 -4.21 5.04 17.52
C THR A 266 -4.06 5.61 16.10
N SER A 267 -4.37 4.82 15.09
CA SER A 267 -4.38 5.30 13.69
C SER A 267 -5.27 6.52 13.50
N VAL A 268 -6.44 6.55 14.14
CA VAL A 268 -7.37 7.68 14.09
C VAL A 268 -6.79 8.95 14.71
N GLN A 269 -5.99 8.82 15.78
CA GLN A 269 -5.32 9.97 16.42
C GLN A 269 -4.15 10.49 15.59
N ALA A 270 -3.43 9.60 14.92
CA ALA A 270 -2.29 9.95 14.07
C ALA A 270 -2.72 10.50 12.69
N TYR A 271 -3.92 10.13 12.22
CA TYR A 271 -4.40 10.45 10.89
C TYR A 271 -4.65 11.94 10.70
N SER A 272 -4.05 12.49 9.65
CA SER A 272 -4.35 13.83 9.11
C SER A 272 -3.86 13.89 7.66
N ASP A 273 -4.35 14.83 6.86
CA ASP A 273 -3.83 15.06 5.50
C ASP A 273 -2.33 15.44 5.50
N GLU A 274 -1.79 15.90 6.64
CA GLU A 274 -0.39 16.29 6.80
C GLU A 274 0.58 15.08 6.68
N ILE A 275 0.19 13.87 7.11
CA ILE A 275 1.05 12.69 7.00
C ILE A 275 1.37 12.35 5.54
N TYR A 276 0.44 12.66 4.62
CA TYR A 276 0.60 12.50 3.17
C TYR A 276 1.41 13.66 2.57
N PHE A 277 0.80 14.84 2.54
CA PHE A 277 1.30 15.96 1.73
C PHE A 277 2.48 16.67 2.37
N LYS A 278 2.43 16.94 3.67
CA LYS A 278 3.57 17.50 4.39
C LYS A 278 4.65 16.46 4.59
N GLY A 279 4.30 15.17 4.83
CA GLY A 279 5.25 14.06 4.85
C GLY A 279 6.07 13.98 3.57
N ALA A 280 5.42 14.02 2.39
CA ALA A 280 6.11 14.07 1.10
C ALA A 280 7.00 15.33 0.95
N TRP A 281 6.56 16.47 1.47
CA TRP A 281 7.36 17.70 1.47
C TRP A 281 8.55 17.64 2.42
N VAL A 282 8.45 16.94 3.54
CA VAL A 282 9.60 16.66 4.44
C VAL A 282 10.66 15.87 3.67
N LEU A 283 10.27 14.80 2.97
CA LEU A 283 11.20 14.00 2.14
C LEU A 283 11.83 14.84 1.01
N HIS A 284 11.03 15.64 0.32
CA HIS A 284 11.54 16.58 -0.68
C HIS A 284 12.58 17.57 -0.09
N SER A 285 12.27 18.14 1.07
CA SER A 285 13.17 19.07 1.75
C SER A 285 14.43 18.39 2.25
N LEU A 286 14.33 17.16 2.75
CA LEU A 286 15.47 16.34 3.16
C LEU A 286 16.40 16.07 1.97
N ARG A 287 15.84 15.69 0.80
CA ARG A 287 16.60 15.50 -0.43
C ARG A 287 17.41 16.74 -0.81
N TRP A 288 16.80 17.93 -0.72
CA TRP A 288 17.51 19.19 -0.98
C TRP A 288 18.59 19.50 0.07
N LEU A 289 18.34 19.10 1.31
CA LEU A 289 19.27 19.38 2.41
C LEU A 289 20.54 18.52 2.33
N ILE A 290 20.40 17.22 2.06
CA ILE A 290 21.53 16.27 2.07
C ILE A 290 22.09 15.98 0.66
N GLY A 291 21.33 16.30 -0.39
CA GLY A 291 21.69 16.06 -1.80
C GLY A 291 21.14 14.71 -2.31
N ASP A 292 21.09 14.58 -3.63
CA ASP A 292 20.47 13.42 -4.30
C ASP A 292 21.17 12.11 -3.97
N GLU A 293 22.50 12.08 -3.99
CA GLU A 293 23.29 10.86 -3.78
C GLU A 293 23.01 10.25 -2.39
N ASP A 294 23.16 11.07 -1.35
CA ASP A 294 22.90 10.62 0.03
C ASP A 294 21.41 10.28 0.24
N PHE A 295 20.50 11.12 -0.29
CA PHE A 295 19.07 10.89 -0.15
C PHE A 295 18.64 9.56 -0.76
N PHE A 296 19.02 9.27 -2.00
CA PHE A 296 18.63 8.01 -2.64
C PHE A 296 19.35 6.80 -2.03
N SER A 297 20.55 6.98 -1.50
CA SER A 297 21.25 5.96 -0.71
C SER A 297 20.47 5.65 0.58
N VAL A 298 20.00 6.67 1.30
CA VAL A 298 19.15 6.50 2.50
C VAL A 298 17.87 5.75 2.15
N VAL A 299 17.14 6.21 1.13
CA VAL A 299 15.87 5.61 0.73
C VAL A 299 16.04 4.13 0.35
N TRP A 300 17.07 3.83 -0.45
CA TRP A 300 17.36 2.46 -0.86
C TRP A 300 17.74 1.58 0.34
N ARG A 301 18.62 2.05 1.22
CA ARG A 301 19.03 1.31 2.42
C ARG A 301 17.87 1.12 3.39
N PHE A 302 17.05 2.14 3.61
CA PHE A 302 15.88 2.04 4.49
C PHE A 302 14.89 0.98 4.01
N ALA A 303 14.73 0.84 2.68
CA ALA A 303 13.88 -0.18 2.08
C ALA A 303 14.51 -1.59 2.04
N ASN A 304 15.85 -1.75 2.08
CA ASN A 304 16.50 -3.02 1.73
C ASN A 304 17.51 -3.55 2.76
N ASP A 305 18.05 -2.72 3.67
CA ASP A 305 18.97 -3.22 4.69
C ASP A 305 18.22 -4.17 5.65
N PRO A 306 18.82 -5.34 6.00
CA PRO A 306 18.17 -6.35 6.83
C PRO A 306 17.73 -5.87 8.23
N GLY A 307 18.23 -4.73 8.68
CA GLY A 307 17.81 -4.12 9.95
C GLY A 307 16.46 -3.42 9.90
N TYR A 308 15.93 -3.18 8.69
CA TYR A 308 14.67 -2.46 8.46
C TYR A 308 13.68 -3.28 7.62
N ALA A 309 14.18 -3.93 6.55
CA ALA A 309 13.36 -4.66 5.59
C ALA A 309 12.57 -5.80 6.25
N TYR A 310 11.28 -5.88 5.92
CA TYR A 310 10.32 -6.83 6.49
C TYR A 310 10.20 -6.72 8.02
N GLY A 311 10.28 -5.49 8.53
CA GLY A 311 10.25 -5.23 9.96
C GLY A 311 9.66 -3.87 10.31
N LEU A 312 9.67 -3.61 11.60
CA LEU A 312 9.07 -2.42 12.21
C LEU A 312 10.11 -1.30 12.35
N VAL A 313 9.72 -0.10 11.92
CA VAL A 313 10.58 1.09 11.95
C VAL A 313 9.91 2.27 12.64
N SER A 314 10.71 3.29 12.93
CA SER A 314 10.29 4.56 13.48
C SER A 314 10.94 5.74 12.76
N THR A 315 10.46 6.94 12.99
CA THR A 315 11.10 8.20 12.56
C THR A 315 12.54 8.30 13.07
N GLN A 316 12.83 7.77 14.27
CA GLN A 316 14.19 7.77 14.84
C GLN A 316 15.15 6.91 14.03
N ASP A 317 14.68 5.75 13.52
CA ASP A 317 15.50 4.86 12.69
C ASP A 317 15.90 5.55 11.36
N LEU A 318 14.92 6.22 10.73
CA LEU A 318 15.20 7.02 9.54
C LEU A 318 16.20 8.16 9.84
N ALA A 319 16.02 8.88 10.95
CA ALA A 319 16.90 9.97 11.33
C ALA A 319 18.34 9.49 11.59
N MET A 320 18.51 8.36 12.26
CA MET A 320 19.82 7.73 12.49
C MET A 320 20.49 7.33 11.16
N LEU A 321 19.73 6.72 10.24
CA LEU A 321 20.25 6.33 8.94
C LEU A 321 20.65 7.54 8.09
N VAL A 322 19.86 8.62 8.12
CA VAL A 322 20.22 9.89 7.45
C VAL A 322 21.53 10.46 7.98
N SER A 323 21.72 10.49 9.31
CA SER A 323 22.95 10.97 9.92
C SER A 323 24.14 10.08 9.57
N GLU A 324 23.97 8.76 9.56
CA GLU A 324 25.01 7.81 9.17
C GLU A 324 25.47 8.00 7.72
N VAL A 325 24.52 8.10 6.78
CA VAL A 325 24.83 8.19 5.34
C VAL A 325 25.38 9.54 4.97
N SER A 326 24.75 10.63 5.43
CA SER A 326 25.13 12.00 5.05
C SER A 326 26.28 12.57 5.87
N GLY A 327 26.62 11.98 7.01
CA GLY A 327 27.58 12.52 7.97
C GLY A 327 27.15 13.85 8.59
N ARG A 328 25.86 14.18 8.58
CA ARG A 328 25.31 15.46 9.05
C ARG A 328 24.47 15.29 10.30
N GLU A 329 24.69 16.17 11.27
CA GLU A 329 23.83 16.32 12.43
C GLU A 329 22.68 17.28 12.07
N ILE A 330 21.46 16.74 11.85
CA ILE A 330 20.32 17.53 11.41
C ILE A 330 19.09 17.36 12.31
N ASP A 331 19.28 17.15 13.59
CA ASP A 331 18.20 17.01 14.59
C ASP A 331 17.20 18.17 14.51
N TRP A 332 17.72 19.39 14.32
CA TRP A 332 16.93 20.59 14.12
C TRP A 332 15.93 20.48 12.96
N PHE A 333 16.24 19.67 11.94
CA PHE A 333 15.35 19.46 10.79
C PHE A 333 14.12 18.66 11.21
N TRP A 334 14.34 17.55 11.91
CA TRP A 334 13.27 16.70 12.41
C TRP A 334 12.38 17.44 13.42
N GLU A 335 12.98 18.13 14.40
CA GLU A 335 12.26 18.95 15.39
C GLU A 335 11.39 20.05 14.76
N ARG A 336 11.78 20.55 13.59
CA ARG A 336 11.09 21.67 12.95
C ARG A 336 9.99 21.23 11.99
N TYR A 337 10.16 20.10 11.32
CA TYR A 337 9.30 19.74 10.18
C TYR A 337 8.38 18.55 10.45
N LEU A 338 8.66 17.75 11.44
CA LEU A 338 7.77 16.69 11.92
C LEU A 338 6.98 17.12 13.16
#